data_0b5c6ca72883d4663c1d00d7de53c522
#
_entry.id   0b5c6ca72883d4663c1d00d7de53c522
#
_cell.length_a   1.000
_cell.length_b   1.000
_cell.length_c   1.000
_cell.angle_alpha   90.00
_cell.angle_beta   90.00
_cell.angle_gamma   90.00
#
_symmetry.space_group_name_H-M   'P 1'
#
loop_
_entity.id
_entity.type
_entity.pdbx_description
1 polymer ?
#
loop_
_entity_poly.entity_id
_entity_poly.type
_entity_poly.pdbx_seq_one_letter_code
_entity_poly.pdbx_strand_id
1 'polypeptide(L)'
;RPGTEYLGEVKNSSNVTRLIPFEFKTSDTYALEFGNQYMRVFRNGLQVLSATKTISAITKANPGVLTSNSHGYSNGDEVYLENSGAMAELKSRNYLVAGSSTNTFTLTDLYGVAINTTSFTTFDSGVTTAKIYEVATPYTSAQVNDVRFAQSADVMYIVHPSHAIRTLSRTDHNAWSFATPSITENNTPVLTTSDNYPSVVTFFEQRLVFAATNNNPQTLWFSKNADYLNFTTGTADDNALIYTIASNKVNAIRYLSATRILNIGT
;
A
#
# COMPACT_ATOMS: atom_id res chain seq x y z
N ARG A 1 -1.84 -25.85 -19.72
CA ARG A 1 -1.95 -24.57 -18.99
C ARG A 1 -0.75 -24.49 -18.06
N PRO A 2 0.01 -23.41 -18.02
CA PRO A 2 0.94 -23.19 -16.93
C PRO A 2 0.13 -23.15 -15.62
N GLY A 3 0.63 -23.82 -14.58
CA GLY A 3 0.03 -23.82 -13.25
C GLY A 3 0.09 -22.43 -12.61
N THR A 4 -0.61 -22.27 -11.50
CA THR A 4 -0.42 -21.12 -10.63
C THR A 4 0.85 -21.30 -9.81
N GLU A 5 1.66 -20.24 -9.67
CA GLU A 5 2.82 -20.21 -8.80
C GLU A 5 2.43 -19.59 -7.46
N TYR A 6 2.88 -20.19 -6.36
CA TYR A 6 2.71 -19.60 -5.03
C TYR A 6 3.77 -18.52 -4.82
N LEU A 7 3.34 -17.28 -4.63
CA LEU A 7 4.24 -16.13 -4.44
C LEU A 7 4.46 -15.77 -2.96
N GLY A 8 3.52 -16.06 -2.09
CA GLY A 8 3.59 -15.74 -0.68
C GLY A 8 2.21 -15.68 -0.02
N GLU A 9 2.20 -15.67 1.29
CA GLU A 9 1.00 -15.44 2.09
C GLU A 9 0.81 -13.94 2.36
N VAL A 10 -0.44 -13.52 2.53
CA VAL A 10 -0.77 -12.21 3.09
C VAL A 10 -0.29 -12.15 4.55
N LYS A 11 0.01 -10.97 5.05
CA LYS A 11 0.53 -10.78 6.42
C LYS A 11 -0.32 -11.45 7.50
N ASN A 12 -1.62 -11.51 7.32
CA ASN A 12 -2.56 -12.21 8.20
C ASN A 12 -3.73 -12.76 7.36
N SER A 13 -3.75 -14.06 7.17
CA SER A 13 -4.78 -14.76 6.37
C SER A 13 -6.19 -14.71 6.96
N SER A 14 -6.34 -14.30 8.23
CA SER A 14 -7.65 -14.08 8.87
C SER A 14 -8.26 -12.71 8.50
N ASN A 15 -7.50 -11.82 7.86
CA ASN A 15 -7.93 -10.49 7.48
C ASN A 15 -8.17 -10.38 5.97
N VAL A 16 -9.19 -9.61 5.60
CA VAL A 16 -9.42 -9.28 4.20
C VAL A 16 -8.28 -8.41 3.69
N THR A 17 -7.77 -8.75 2.50
CA THR A 17 -6.80 -7.97 1.74
C THR A 17 -7.32 -7.70 0.35
N ARG A 18 -6.79 -6.66 -0.29
CA ARG A 18 -7.13 -6.29 -1.66
C ARG A 18 -5.87 -5.99 -2.46
N LEU A 19 -5.80 -6.54 -3.67
CA LEU A 19 -4.75 -6.20 -4.64
C LEU A 19 -5.21 -5.04 -5.52
N ILE A 20 -4.35 -4.04 -5.64
CA ILE A 20 -4.52 -2.86 -6.48
C ILE A 20 -3.34 -2.77 -7.45
N PRO A 21 -3.57 -2.67 -8.77
CA PRO A 21 -2.49 -2.49 -9.72
C PRO A 21 -1.93 -1.06 -9.63
N PHE A 22 -0.62 -0.91 -9.83
CA PHE A 22 0.06 0.36 -10.01
C PHE A 22 1.00 0.25 -11.20
N GLU A 23 0.83 1.11 -12.20
CA GLU A 23 1.62 1.11 -13.42
C GLU A 23 2.50 2.36 -13.47
N PHE A 24 3.81 2.18 -13.27
CA PHE A 24 4.78 3.26 -13.41
C PHE A 24 5.16 3.50 -14.88
N LYS A 25 5.39 2.40 -15.59
CA LYS A 25 5.60 2.33 -17.04
C LYS A 25 5.26 0.92 -17.51
N THR A 26 5.09 0.72 -18.80
CA THR A 26 4.68 -0.57 -19.38
C THR A 26 5.56 -1.77 -18.99
N SER A 27 6.85 -1.52 -18.71
CA SER A 27 7.80 -2.55 -18.26
C SER A 27 7.98 -2.60 -16.74
N ASP A 28 7.27 -1.79 -15.97
CA ASP A 28 7.48 -1.63 -14.52
C ASP A 28 6.12 -1.47 -13.81
N THR A 29 5.47 -2.59 -13.63
CA THR A 29 4.16 -2.71 -13.00
C THR A 29 4.27 -3.33 -11.62
N TYR A 30 3.39 -2.94 -10.74
CA TYR A 30 3.33 -3.40 -9.35
C TYR A 30 1.93 -3.92 -9.02
N ALA A 31 1.86 -4.91 -8.14
CA ALA A 31 0.65 -5.24 -7.42
C ALA A 31 0.80 -4.76 -5.97
N LEU A 32 -0.11 -3.92 -5.54
CA LEU A 32 -0.14 -3.37 -4.19
C LEU A 32 -1.14 -4.18 -3.36
N GLU A 33 -0.67 -4.84 -2.32
CA GLU A 33 -1.51 -5.54 -1.35
C GLU A 33 -1.89 -4.56 -0.23
N PHE A 34 -3.13 -4.14 -0.21
CA PHE A 34 -3.71 -3.39 0.91
C PHE A 34 -4.32 -4.37 1.91
N GLY A 35 -3.85 -4.33 3.14
CA GLY A 35 -4.35 -5.11 4.25
C GLY A 35 -4.72 -4.24 5.45
N ASN A 36 -4.79 -4.85 6.65
CA ASN A 36 -5.15 -4.14 7.87
C ASN A 36 -4.07 -3.14 8.29
N GLN A 37 -4.24 -1.88 7.91
CA GLN A 37 -3.35 -0.75 8.20
C GLN A 37 -1.95 -0.84 7.57
N TYR A 38 -1.80 -1.61 6.51
CA TYR A 38 -0.56 -1.69 5.75
C TYR A 38 -0.80 -1.78 4.24
N MET A 39 0.25 -1.50 3.48
CA MET A 39 0.37 -1.79 2.05
C MET A 39 1.72 -2.48 1.81
N ARG A 40 1.71 -3.61 1.12
CA ARG A 40 2.90 -4.32 0.61
C ARG A 40 2.99 -4.19 -0.90
N VAL A 41 4.18 -4.31 -1.41
CA VAL A 41 4.46 -4.11 -2.83
C VAL A 41 5.00 -5.41 -3.42
N PHE A 42 4.41 -5.84 -4.53
CA PHE A 42 4.90 -6.96 -5.33
C PHE A 42 5.36 -6.46 -6.69
N ARG A 43 6.46 -6.99 -7.17
CA ARG A 43 7.04 -6.70 -8.48
C ARG A 43 7.64 -7.97 -9.08
N ASN A 44 7.37 -8.24 -10.36
CA ASN A 44 7.90 -9.41 -11.08
C ASN A 44 7.64 -10.74 -10.33
N GLY A 45 6.47 -10.88 -9.72
CA GLY A 45 6.11 -12.09 -9.00
C GLY A 45 6.78 -12.27 -7.62
N LEU A 46 7.45 -11.26 -7.08
CA LEU A 46 8.12 -11.32 -5.77
C LEU A 46 7.70 -10.14 -4.88
N GLN A 47 7.75 -10.35 -3.58
CA GLN A 47 7.62 -9.26 -2.60
C GLN A 47 8.81 -8.33 -2.69
N VAL A 48 8.55 -7.02 -2.64
CA VAL A 48 9.62 -6.02 -2.55
C VAL A 48 10.19 -6.03 -1.13
N LEU A 49 11.52 -6.03 -1.03
CA LEU A 49 12.25 -6.09 0.22
C LEU A 49 12.89 -4.74 0.54
N SER A 50 13.05 -4.47 1.84
CA SER A 50 13.87 -3.38 2.36
C SER A 50 15.37 -3.71 2.19
N ALA A 51 16.26 -2.82 2.65
CA ALA A 51 17.69 -3.04 2.56
C ALA A 51 18.11 -4.35 3.26
N THR A 52 18.94 -5.12 2.58
CA THR A 52 19.48 -6.39 3.06
C THR A 52 20.43 -6.20 4.24
N LYS A 53 20.36 -7.08 5.22
CA LYS A 53 21.25 -7.18 6.39
C LYS A 53 22.03 -8.49 6.34
N THR A 54 23.32 -8.41 6.55
CA THR A 54 24.20 -9.58 6.64
C THR A 54 24.16 -10.17 8.04
N ILE A 55 24.05 -11.48 8.15
CA ILE A 55 24.16 -12.23 9.40
C ILE A 55 25.61 -12.60 9.61
N SER A 56 26.16 -12.20 10.75
CA SER A 56 27.57 -12.45 11.11
C SER A 56 27.76 -13.69 11.98
N ALA A 57 26.73 -14.14 12.69
CA ALA A 57 26.74 -15.35 13.51
C ALA A 57 25.34 -15.92 13.70
N ILE A 58 25.25 -17.24 13.84
CA ILE A 58 24.05 -17.94 14.27
C ILE A 58 24.44 -18.97 15.32
N THR A 59 23.80 -18.93 16.48
CA THR A 59 24.05 -19.91 17.55
C THR A 59 23.35 -21.23 17.28
N LYS A 60 23.91 -22.33 17.78
CA LYS A 60 23.22 -23.64 17.84
C LYS A 60 22.45 -23.72 19.15
N ALA A 61 21.22 -23.20 19.14
CA ALA A 61 20.38 -23.07 20.32
C ALA A 61 18.88 -23.24 20.00
N ASN A 62 18.04 -23.26 20.99
CA ASN A 62 16.59 -23.25 20.86
C ASN A 62 15.99 -22.10 21.69
N PRO A 63 15.56 -21.00 21.07
CA PRO A 63 15.73 -20.63 19.65
C PRO A 63 17.17 -20.30 19.28
N GLY A 64 17.49 -20.46 17.99
CA GLY A 64 18.76 -19.98 17.43
C GLY A 64 18.79 -18.45 17.42
N VAL A 65 19.91 -17.87 17.90
CA VAL A 65 20.13 -16.42 17.91
C VAL A 65 20.97 -16.01 16.68
N LEU A 66 20.44 -15.09 15.91
CA LEU A 66 21.10 -14.47 14.74
C LEU A 66 21.72 -13.14 15.18
N THR A 67 22.97 -12.89 14.76
CA THR A 67 23.67 -11.63 14.99
C THR A 67 23.78 -10.83 13.70
N SER A 68 23.33 -9.58 13.75
CA SER A 68 23.43 -8.61 12.66
C SER A 68 23.47 -7.20 13.24
N ASN A 69 24.57 -6.48 13.04
CA ASN A 69 24.78 -5.18 13.64
C ASN A 69 23.73 -4.16 13.16
N SER A 70 23.11 -3.48 14.13
CA SER A 70 22.12 -2.41 13.86
C SER A 70 21.08 -2.81 12.80
N HIS A 71 20.52 -4.00 12.93
CA HIS A 71 19.57 -4.53 11.94
C HIS A 71 18.27 -3.73 11.86
N GLY A 72 17.82 -3.11 12.95
CA GLY A 72 16.63 -2.25 12.98
C GLY A 72 15.30 -3.01 12.91
N TYR A 73 15.28 -4.32 13.13
CA TYR A 73 14.06 -5.13 13.18
C TYR A 73 13.37 -5.00 14.54
N SER A 74 12.05 -5.14 14.52
CA SER A 74 11.18 -5.25 15.71
C SER A 74 10.55 -6.64 15.79
N ASN A 75 10.12 -7.05 16.98
CA ASN A 75 9.37 -8.30 17.13
C ASN A 75 8.10 -8.26 16.28
N GLY A 76 7.85 -9.35 15.55
CA GLY A 76 6.73 -9.47 14.63
C GLY A 76 7.01 -8.96 13.21
N ASP A 77 8.17 -8.34 12.95
CA ASP A 77 8.58 -8.02 11.59
C ASP A 77 8.73 -9.30 10.76
N GLU A 78 8.17 -9.29 9.56
CA GLU A 78 8.38 -10.37 8.59
C GLU A 78 9.62 -10.07 7.76
N VAL A 79 10.55 -11.03 7.74
CA VAL A 79 11.81 -10.94 7.00
C VAL A 79 11.94 -12.11 6.04
N TYR A 80 12.41 -11.84 4.84
CA TYR A 80 12.90 -12.89 3.95
C TYR A 80 14.35 -13.18 4.34
N LEU A 81 14.63 -14.44 4.63
CA LEU A 81 15.96 -14.93 4.85
C LEU A 81 16.44 -15.64 3.59
N GLU A 82 17.60 -15.29 3.10
CA GLU A 82 18.30 -15.98 2.04
C GLU A 82 19.54 -16.67 2.62
N ASN A 83 19.68 -17.95 2.31
CA ASN A 83 20.79 -18.76 2.78
C ASN A 83 21.50 -19.42 1.60
N SER A 84 22.71 -18.96 1.33
CA SER A 84 23.64 -19.54 0.37
C SER A 84 24.86 -20.22 1.05
N GLY A 85 24.84 -20.30 2.39
CA GLY A 85 25.94 -20.81 3.22
C GLY A 85 25.78 -22.28 3.65
N ALA A 86 26.61 -22.69 4.59
CA ALA A 86 26.73 -24.08 5.02
C ALA A 86 25.56 -24.57 5.88
N MET A 87 24.88 -23.70 6.62
CA MET A 87 23.71 -24.05 7.48
C MET A 87 22.45 -24.30 6.62
N ALA A 88 22.49 -25.31 5.75
CA ALA A 88 21.44 -25.55 4.74
C ALA A 88 20.07 -25.94 5.33
N GLU A 89 20.01 -26.32 6.61
CA GLU A 89 18.76 -26.61 7.32
C GLU A 89 17.93 -25.33 7.54
N LEU A 90 18.57 -24.16 7.62
CA LEU A 90 17.89 -22.87 7.66
C LEU A 90 17.50 -22.48 6.24
N LYS A 91 16.25 -22.77 5.86
CA LYS A 91 15.73 -22.60 4.52
C LYS A 91 15.56 -21.14 4.14
N SER A 92 15.82 -20.80 2.86
CA SER A 92 15.50 -19.49 2.29
C SER A 92 14.00 -19.34 2.17
N ARG A 93 13.41 -18.49 3.00
CA ARG A 93 11.96 -18.20 3.06
C ARG A 93 11.66 -17.03 4.00
N ASN A 94 10.38 -16.69 4.13
CA ASN A 94 9.90 -15.73 5.13
C ASN A 94 9.89 -16.34 6.54
N TYR A 95 10.26 -15.51 7.50
CA TYR A 95 10.23 -15.77 8.94
C TYR A 95 9.72 -14.54 9.68
N LEU A 96 9.26 -14.74 10.92
CA LEU A 96 8.96 -13.63 11.83
C LEU A 96 10.13 -13.43 12.79
N VAL A 97 10.44 -12.17 13.05
CA VAL A 97 11.45 -11.76 14.03
C VAL A 97 10.87 -11.87 15.44
N ALA A 98 11.64 -12.46 16.37
CA ALA A 98 11.35 -12.50 17.79
C ALA A 98 12.61 -12.21 18.60
N GLY A 99 12.46 -11.88 19.89
CA GLY A 99 13.59 -11.61 20.79
C GLY A 99 14.54 -10.53 20.27
N SER A 100 14.03 -9.52 19.57
CA SER A 100 14.83 -8.49 18.92
C SER A 100 15.51 -7.59 19.94
N SER A 101 16.81 -7.35 19.72
CA SER A 101 17.63 -6.35 20.39
C SER A 101 18.37 -5.50 19.33
N THR A 102 19.29 -4.63 19.72
CA THR A 102 20.03 -3.77 18.77
C THR A 102 20.78 -4.56 17.69
N ASN A 103 21.39 -5.67 18.07
CA ASN A 103 22.31 -6.43 17.20
C ASN A 103 21.97 -7.91 17.09
N THR A 104 20.97 -8.40 17.80
CA THR A 104 20.59 -9.82 17.77
C THR A 104 19.08 -9.98 17.72
N PHE A 105 18.65 -11.09 17.12
CA PHE A 105 17.24 -11.50 17.10
C PHE A 105 17.15 -13.01 16.94
N THR A 106 15.97 -13.54 17.17
CA THR A 106 15.61 -14.92 16.88
C THR A 106 14.55 -14.98 15.79
N LEU A 107 14.35 -16.14 15.20
CA LEU A 107 13.32 -16.36 14.19
C LEU A 107 12.25 -17.32 14.67
N THR A 108 11.04 -17.08 14.24
CA THR A 108 9.97 -18.07 14.26
C THR A 108 9.51 -18.32 12.81
N ASP A 109 8.82 -19.43 12.58
CA ASP A 109 8.05 -19.57 11.35
C ASP A 109 6.84 -18.61 11.37
N LEU A 110 6.08 -18.57 10.27
CA LEU A 110 4.91 -17.68 10.15
C LEU A 110 3.76 -18.03 11.11
N TYR A 111 3.84 -19.19 11.78
CA TYR A 111 2.86 -19.64 12.79
C TYR A 111 3.34 -19.40 14.22
N GLY A 112 4.51 -18.77 14.40
CA GLY A 112 5.08 -18.42 15.70
C GLY A 112 5.90 -19.53 16.35
N VAL A 113 6.22 -20.63 15.65
CA VAL A 113 7.08 -21.69 16.18
C VAL A 113 8.54 -21.29 16.07
N ALA A 114 9.24 -21.29 17.20
CA ALA A 114 10.66 -20.90 17.27
C ALA A 114 11.55 -21.84 16.44
N ILE A 115 12.52 -21.24 15.73
CA ILE A 115 13.47 -22.00 14.92
C ILE A 115 14.56 -22.58 15.83
N ASN A 116 14.53 -23.90 15.98
CA ASN A 116 15.52 -24.65 16.76
C ASN A 116 16.71 -25.02 15.88
N THR A 117 17.88 -24.46 16.17
CA THR A 117 19.13 -24.66 15.41
C THR A 117 20.13 -25.59 16.10
N THR A 118 19.74 -26.26 17.21
CA THR A 118 20.67 -27.10 18.01
C THR A 118 21.32 -28.21 17.20
N SER A 119 20.59 -28.81 16.26
CA SER A 119 21.07 -29.92 15.41
C SER A 119 21.57 -29.46 14.04
N PHE A 120 21.51 -28.16 13.72
CA PHE A 120 21.92 -27.65 12.42
C PHE A 120 23.43 -27.72 12.25
N THR A 121 23.92 -27.71 11.02
CA THR A 121 25.35 -27.51 10.70
C THR A 121 25.84 -26.20 11.31
N THR A 122 27.12 -26.12 11.58
CA THR A 122 27.70 -24.88 12.12
C THR A 122 27.64 -23.77 11.07
N PHE A 123 27.18 -22.61 11.51
CA PHE A 123 27.16 -21.41 10.68
C PHE A 123 28.58 -20.98 10.34
N ASP A 124 28.84 -20.62 9.09
CA ASP A 124 30.07 -19.97 8.65
C ASP A 124 29.83 -18.60 8.01
N SER A 125 28.95 -18.55 7.00
CA SER A 125 28.65 -17.34 6.24
C SER A 125 27.44 -17.55 5.34
N GLY A 126 27.15 -16.56 4.47
CA GLY A 126 26.19 -16.69 3.36
C GLY A 126 24.71 -16.58 3.74
N VAL A 127 24.41 -16.10 4.95
CA VAL A 127 23.02 -15.80 5.34
C VAL A 127 22.81 -14.29 5.35
N THR A 128 21.73 -13.88 4.70
CA THR A 128 21.25 -12.50 4.71
C THR A 128 19.78 -12.45 5.06
N THR A 129 19.31 -11.31 5.57
CA THR A 129 17.89 -11.07 5.84
C THR A 129 17.49 -9.71 5.30
N ALA A 130 16.24 -9.58 4.86
CA ALA A 130 15.66 -8.31 4.49
C ALA A 130 14.19 -8.27 4.94
N LYS A 131 13.77 -7.18 5.56
CA LYS A 131 12.36 -6.98 5.95
C LYS A 131 11.51 -6.86 4.70
N ILE A 132 10.33 -7.46 4.69
CA ILE A 132 9.32 -7.21 3.66
C ILE A 132 8.99 -5.72 3.68
N TYR A 133 9.09 -5.06 2.51
CA TYR A 133 8.81 -3.64 2.42
C TYR A 133 7.32 -3.37 2.62
N GLU A 134 7.02 -2.48 3.55
CA GLU A 134 5.67 -2.21 3.99
C GLU A 134 5.49 -0.71 4.25
N VAL A 135 4.37 -0.18 3.80
CA VAL A 135 3.96 1.22 4.03
C VAL A 135 2.72 1.21 4.90
N ALA A 136 2.71 2.00 5.98
CA ALA A 136 1.54 2.15 6.84
C ALA A 136 0.40 2.87 6.10
N THR A 137 -0.82 2.36 6.24
CA THR A 137 -2.05 2.97 5.71
C THR A 137 -3.09 3.10 6.81
N PRO A 138 -4.07 4.00 6.69
CA PRO A 138 -5.11 4.14 7.70
C PRO A 138 -6.23 3.11 7.58
N TYR A 139 -6.28 2.33 6.48
CA TYR A 139 -7.42 1.47 6.16
C TYR A 139 -7.37 0.18 6.95
N THR A 140 -8.46 -0.15 7.64
CA THR A 140 -8.63 -1.46 8.29
C THR A 140 -9.00 -2.53 7.27
N SER A 141 -8.87 -3.81 7.65
CA SER A 141 -9.28 -4.93 6.79
C SER A 141 -10.75 -4.87 6.34
N ALA A 142 -11.64 -4.29 7.15
CA ALA A 142 -13.03 -4.07 6.78
C ALA A 142 -13.23 -2.97 5.73
N GLN A 143 -12.27 -2.07 5.60
CA GLN A 143 -12.35 -0.86 4.76
C GLN A 143 -11.63 -1.01 3.40
N VAL A 144 -10.71 -1.95 3.26
CA VAL A 144 -9.86 -2.05 2.05
C VAL A 144 -10.66 -2.25 0.76
N ASN A 145 -11.85 -2.85 0.84
CA ASN A 145 -12.72 -3.06 -0.32
C ASN A 145 -13.43 -1.78 -0.77
N ASP A 146 -13.60 -0.80 0.11
CA ASP A 146 -14.25 0.49 -0.18
C ASP A 146 -13.27 1.54 -0.69
N VAL A 147 -11.97 1.26 -0.65
CA VAL A 147 -10.94 2.12 -1.25
C VAL A 147 -11.21 2.27 -2.75
N ARG A 148 -11.24 3.50 -3.24
CA ARG A 148 -11.30 3.82 -4.67
C ARG A 148 -10.06 4.60 -5.06
N PHE A 149 -9.61 4.42 -6.29
CA PHE A 149 -8.39 5.05 -6.77
C PHE A 149 -8.48 5.42 -8.24
N ALA A 150 -7.70 6.42 -8.61
CA ALA A 150 -7.40 6.78 -9.98
C ALA A 150 -5.92 7.14 -10.08
N GLN A 151 -5.25 6.70 -11.13
CA GLN A 151 -3.83 6.95 -11.33
C GLN A 151 -3.61 7.83 -12.55
N SER A 152 -2.70 8.78 -12.42
CA SER A 152 -2.16 9.56 -13.53
C SER A 152 -0.64 9.60 -13.40
N ALA A 153 0.07 9.10 -14.42
CA ALA A 153 1.52 8.93 -14.38
C ALA A 153 1.97 8.23 -13.06
N ASP A 154 2.86 8.85 -12.32
CA ASP A 154 3.51 8.28 -11.13
C ASP A 154 2.73 8.52 -9.83
N VAL A 155 1.53 9.09 -9.91
CA VAL A 155 0.71 9.42 -8.73
C VAL A 155 -0.64 8.74 -8.81
N MET A 156 -0.96 7.97 -7.78
CA MET A 156 -2.29 7.41 -7.57
C MET A 156 -3.01 8.22 -6.49
N TYR A 157 -4.21 8.68 -6.81
CA TYR A 157 -5.13 9.37 -5.90
C TYR A 157 -6.09 8.36 -5.32
N ILE A 158 -6.16 8.31 -4.01
CA ILE A 158 -6.90 7.28 -3.25
C ILE A 158 -7.91 7.96 -2.35
N VAL A 159 -9.15 7.48 -2.41
CA VAL A 159 -10.27 7.99 -1.60
C VAL A 159 -10.97 6.87 -0.85
N HIS A 160 -11.53 7.22 0.30
CA HIS A 160 -12.36 6.38 1.13
C HIS A 160 -13.31 7.27 1.96
N PRO A 161 -14.61 6.95 2.12
CA PRO A 161 -15.56 7.84 2.79
C PRO A 161 -15.25 8.16 4.26
N SER A 162 -14.40 7.37 4.92
CA SER A 162 -14.01 7.55 6.32
C SER A 162 -12.60 8.10 6.50
N HIS A 163 -11.86 8.39 5.43
CA HIS A 163 -10.46 8.82 5.50
C HIS A 163 -10.18 9.96 4.53
N ALA A 164 -9.30 10.88 4.97
CA ALA A 164 -8.81 11.96 4.11
C ALA A 164 -8.20 11.41 2.81
N ILE A 165 -8.34 12.18 1.74
CA ILE A 165 -7.75 11.89 0.43
C ILE A 165 -6.27 11.59 0.60
N ARG A 166 -5.78 10.56 -0.09
CA ARG A 166 -4.37 10.17 -0.09
C ARG A 166 -3.80 10.19 -1.50
N THR A 167 -2.53 10.51 -1.57
CA THR A 167 -1.71 10.26 -2.76
C THR A 167 -0.69 9.18 -2.46
N LEU A 168 -0.49 8.31 -3.43
CA LEU A 168 0.56 7.29 -3.41
C LEU A 168 1.46 7.55 -4.61
N SER A 169 2.74 7.75 -4.35
CA SER A 169 3.77 7.92 -5.37
C SER A 169 5.01 7.11 -5.03
N ARG A 170 5.83 6.80 -6.03
CA ARG A 170 7.07 6.07 -5.83
C ARG A 170 8.27 6.84 -6.35
N THR A 171 9.40 6.68 -5.67
CA THR A 171 10.72 7.14 -6.12
C THR A 171 11.63 5.96 -6.44
N ASP A 172 11.42 4.81 -5.80
CA ASP A 172 12.13 3.55 -6.08
C ASP A 172 11.22 2.36 -5.77
N HIS A 173 11.66 1.12 -6.07
CA HIS A 173 10.89 -0.10 -5.81
C HIS A 173 10.50 -0.26 -4.34
N ASN A 174 11.39 0.12 -3.43
CA ASN A 174 11.20 0.10 -1.97
C ASN A 174 11.19 1.51 -1.35
N ALA A 175 10.77 2.51 -2.11
CA ALA A 175 10.63 3.89 -1.64
C ALA A 175 9.33 4.50 -2.16
N TRP A 176 8.29 4.41 -1.34
CA TRP A 176 6.94 4.88 -1.63
C TRP A 176 6.51 5.94 -0.64
N SER A 177 5.82 6.96 -1.12
CA SER A 177 5.21 8.00 -0.32
C SER A 177 3.70 7.83 -0.32
N PHE A 178 3.12 7.65 0.87
CA PHE A 178 1.67 7.61 1.09
C PHE A 178 1.29 8.81 1.95
N ALA A 179 0.80 9.88 1.33
CA ALA A 179 0.64 11.18 1.96
C ALA A 179 -0.77 11.76 1.79
N THR A 180 -1.14 12.69 2.68
CA THR A 180 -2.30 13.56 2.47
C THR A 180 -1.87 14.74 1.60
N PRO A 181 -2.43 14.93 0.41
CA PRO A 181 -2.08 16.05 -0.44
C PRO A 181 -2.59 17.37 0.13
N SER A 182 -1.90 18.47 -0.17
CA SER A 182 -2.39 19.81 0.08
C SER A 182 -3.33 20.21 -1.07
N ILE A 183 -4.63 20.29 -0.80
CA ILE A 183 -5.65 20.69 -1.77
C ILE A 183 -5.96 22.17 -1.58
N THR A 184 -5.94 22.93 -2.67
CA THR A 184 -6.35 24.33 -2.69
C THR A 184 -7.80 24.42 -3.16
N GLU A 185 -8.65 25.05 -2.37
CA GLU A 185 -10.07 25.25 -2.70
C GLU A 185 -10.62 26.56 -2.11
N ASN A 186 -11.62 27.13 -2.79
CA ASN A 186 -12.35 28.34 -2.33
C ASN A 186 -13.87 28.15 -2.45
N ASN A 187 -14.32 26.93 -2.61
CA ASN A 187 -15.68 26.60 -2.99
C ASN A 187 -16.59 26.18 -1.84
N THR A 188 -17.88 26.17 -2.11
CA THR A 188 -18.91 25.62 -1.23
C THR A 188 -19.84 24.75 -2.08
N PRO A 189 -20.05 23.47 -1.72
CA PRO A 189 -19.55 22.79 -0.52
C PRO A 189 -18.04 22.48 -0.58
N VAL A 190 -17.38 22.53 0.58
CA VAL A 190 -15.94 22.25 0.74
C VAL A 190 -15.68 20.77 0.57
N LEU A 191 -14.62 20.42 -0.18
CA LEU A 191 -14.21 19.04 -0.44
C LEU A 191 -13.44 18.41 0.73
N THR A 192 -12.63 19.21 1.43
CA THR A 192 -11.65 18.72 2.41
C THR A 192 -12.05 18.95 3.87
N THR A 193 -13.34 18.94 4.18
CA THR A 193 -13.82 19.03 5.57
C THR A 193 -13.62 17.70 6.29
N SER A 194 -13.22 17.74 7.57
CA SER A 194 -13.12 16.54 8.42
C SER A 194 -14.43 15.76 8.42
N ASP A 195 -14.29 14.43 8.35
CA ASP A 195 -15.40 13.46 8.30
C ASP A 195 -16.36 13.61 7.11
N ASN A 196 -15.99 14.42 6.10
CA ASN A 196 -16.75 14.62 4.88
C ASN A 196 -15.87 14.34 3.65
N TYR A 197 -15.43 13.10 3.50
CA TYR A 197 -14.48 12.70 2.48
C TYR A 197 -15.17 12.12 1.24
N PRO A 198 -14.59 12.30 0.04
CA PRO A 198 -15.11 11.73 -1.18
C PRO A 198 -14.96 10.20 -1.20
N SER A 199 -15.95 9.52 -1.77
CA SER A 199 -15.94 8.06 -1.92
C SER A 199 -15.59 7.59 -3.32
N VAL A 200 -15.56 8.50 -4.30
CA VAL A 200 -15.31 8.18 -5.72
C VAL A 200 -14.29 9.15 -6.30
N VAL A 201 -13.40 8.64 -7.14
CA VAL A 201 -12.37 9.41 -7.84
C VAL A 201 -12.19 8.89 -9.27
N THR A 202 -11.95 9.79 -10.22
CA THR A 202 -11.57 9.47 -11.60
C THR A 202 -10.84 10.65 -12.26
N PHE A 203 -10.30 10.45 -13.45
CA PHE A 203 -9.85 11.53 -14.33
C PHE A 203 -10.83 11.72 -15.47
N PHE A 204 -11.13 12.96 -15.81
CA PHE A 204 -11.94 13.32 -16.96
C PHE A 204 -11.50 14.67 -17.54
N GLU A 205 -11.23 14.71 -18.84
CA GLU A 205 -10.84 15.93 -19.58
C GLU A 205 -9.71 16.73 -18.89
N GLN A 206 -8.60 16.06 -18.58
CA GLN A 206 -7.42 16.62 -17.90
C GLN A 206 -7.71 17.20 -16.51
N ARG A 207 -8.78 16.77 -15.85
CA ARG A 207 -9.16 17.15 -14.49
C ARG A 207 -9.23 15.94 -13.59
N LEU A 208 -8.81 16.09 -12.37
CA LEU A 208 -9.11 15.13 -11.31
C LEU A 208 -10.54 15.39 -10.82
N VAL A 209 -11.35 14.35 -10.76
CA VAL A 209 -12.75 14.43 -10.33
C VAL A 209 -12.94 13.63 -9.07
N PHE A 210 -13.39 14.29 -8.02
CA PHE A 210 -13.91 13.66 -6.81
C PHE A 210 -15.44 13.72 -6.77
N ALA A 211 -16.04 12.73 -6.15
CA ALA A 211 -17.51 12.74 -6.00
C ALA A 211 -17.96 12.04 -4.71
N ALA A 212 -19.19 12.35 -4.32
CA ALA A 212 -19.93 11.72 -3.23
C ALA A 212 -19.20 11.80 -1.89
N THR A 213 -19.13 13.00 -1.32
CA THR A 213 -18.78 13.14 0.08
C THR A 213 -19.97 12.74 0.97
N ASN A 214 -19.72 12.48 2.25
CA ASN A 214 -20.76 12.06 3.19
C ASN A 214 -21.92 13.08 3.27
N ASN A 215 -21.62 14.38 3.27
CA ASN A 215 -22.62 15.44 3.35
C ASN A 215 -23.20 15.84 1.98
N ASN A 216 -22.49 15.58 0.90
CA ASN A 216 -22.88 15.96 -0.46
C ASN A 216 -22.78 14.74 -1.42
N PRO A 217 -23.67 13.74 -1.25
CA PRO A 217 -23.54 12.45 -1.95
C PRO A 217 -23.80 12.52 -3.45
N GLN A 218 -24.38 13.62 -3.95
CA GLN A 218 -24.70 13.85 -5.37
C GLN A 218 -23.80 14.89 -6.03
N THR A 219 -22.76 15.38 -5.35
CA THR A 219 -21.90 16.45 -5.83
C THR A 219 -20.59 15.89 -6.41
N LEU A 220 -20.17 16.50 -7.52
CA LEU A 220 -18.89 16.26 -8.18
C LEU A 220 -18.04 17.54 -8.07
N TRP A 221 -16.77 17.36 -7.77
CA TRP A 221 -15.74 18.40 -7.77
C TRP A 221 -14.71 18.07 -8.85
N PHE A 222 -14.51 18.98 -9.79
CA PHE A 222 -13.51 18.88 -10.84
C PHE A 222 -12.37 19.81 -10.52
N SER A 223 -11.14 19.34 -10.55
CA SER A 223 -9.97 20.19 -10.38
C SER A 223 -9.86 21.22 -11.51
N LYS A 224 -9.01 22.20 -11.31
CA LYS A 224 -8.53 23.06 -12.39
C LYS A 224 -7.90 22.19 -13.50
N ASN A 225 -7.99 22.64 -14.75
CA ASN A 225 -7.42 21.91 -15.88
C ASN A 225 -5.91 21.73 -15.70
N ALA A 226 -5.42 20.50 -15.82
CA ALA A 226 -4.02 20.08 -15.64
C ALA A 226 -3.39 20.43 -14.26
N ASP A 227 -4.17 20.94 -13.30
CA ASP A 227 -3.74 21.20 -11.91
C ASP A 227 -4.63 20.40 -10.95
N TYR A 228 -4.24 19.16 -10.70
CA TYR A 228 -5.08 18.13 -10.06
C TYR A 228 -5.37 18.36 -8.58
N LEU A 229 -4.63 19.22 -7.92
CA LEU A 229 -4.84 19.53 -6.50
C LEU A 229 -5.45 20.91 -6.25
N ASN A 230 -5.81 21.61 -7.33
CA ASN A 230 -6.43 22.93 -7.27
C ASN A 230 -7.91 22.85 -7.63
N PHE A 231 -8.77 23.08 -6.66
CA PHE A 231 -10.22 23.09 -6.76
C PHE A 231 -10.81 24.50 -6.63
N THR A 232 -10.00 25.53 -6.90
CA THR A 232 -10.45 26.93 -6.88
C THR A 232 -11.36 27.22 -8.05
N THR A 233 -12.64 27.52 -7.78
CA THR A 233 -13.62 27.94 -8.78
C THR A 233 -13.43 29.38 -9.17
N GLY A 234 -13.88 29.75 -10.37
CA GLY A 234 -13.76 31.10 -10.92
C GLY A 234 -14.52 31.25 -12.24
N THR A 235 -14.20 32.30 -12.99
CA THR A 235 -14.89 32.64 -14.25
C THR A 235 -14.12 32.22 -15.51
N ALA A 236 -12.88 31.78 -15.39
CA ALA A 236 -12.10 31.29 -16.51
C ALA A 236 -12.43 29.83 -16.84
N ASP A 237 -12.34 29.44 -18.10
CA ASP A 237 -12.71 28.10 -18.59
C ASP A 237 -11.85 26.97 -18.01
N ASP A 238 -10.63 27.28 -17.58
CA ASP A 238 -9.70 26.34 -16.96
C ASP A 238 -9.94 26.13 -15.45
N ASN A 239 -10.75 26.97 -14.81
CA ASN A 239 -11.01 26.89 -13.37
C ASN A 239 -11.74 25.61 -12.98
N ALA A 240 -11.68 25.30 -11.68
CA ALA A 240 -12.38 24.17 -11.09
C ALA A 240 -13.91 24.32 -11.25
N LEU A 241 -14.60 23.18 -11.30
CA LEU A 241 -16.06 23.13 -11.47
C LEU A 241 -16.67 22.30 -10.34
N ILE A 242 -17.89 22.68 -9.93
CA ILE A 242 -18.70 21.92 -9.00
C ILE A 242 -20.07 21.69 -9.61
N TYR A 243 -20.51 20.46 -9.64
CA TYR A 243 -21.84 20.07 -10.08
C TYR A 243 -22.55 19.21 -9.04
N THR A 244 -23.78 19.58 -8.72
CA THR A 244 -24.67 18.73 -7.92
C THR A 244 -25.79 18.21 -8.80
N ILE A 245 -25.95 16.90 -8.82
CA ILE A 245 -27.03 16.26 -9.61
C ILE A 245 -28.38 16.63 -8.99
N ALA A 246 -29.20 17.33 -9.76
CA ALA A 246 -30.57 17.60 -9.37
C ALA A 246 -31.43 16.36 -9.64
N SER A 247 -31.88 15.68 -8.58
CA SER A 247 -32.74 14.51 -8.64
C SER A 247 -33.85 14.61 -7.59
N ASN A 248 -35.03 14.08 -7.92
CA ASN A 248 -36.14 13.98 -6.96
C ASN A 248 -35.86 13.02 -5.79
N LYS A 249 -34.81 12.19 -5.90
CA LYS A 249 -34.35 11.27 -4.84
C LYS A 249 -32.88 11.48 -4.62
N VAL A 250 -32.46 11.49 -3.37
CA VAL A 250 -31.03 11.54 -3.03
C VAL A 250 -30.42 10.14 -3.22
N ASN A 251 -29.77 9.96 -4.36
CA ASN A 251 -29.00 8.75 -4.65
C ASN A 251 -27.51 9.12 -4.65
N ALA A 252 -26.76 8.53 -3.74
CA ALA A 252 -25.31 8.76 -3.69
C ALA A 252 -24.64 8.26 -4.98
N ILE A 253 -23.68 9.04 -5.51
CA ILE A 253 -22.83 8.60 -6.61
C ILE A 253 -21.98 7.44 -6.11
N ARG A 254 -22.01 6.30 -6.82
CA ARG A 254 -21.33 5.06 -6.45
C ARG A 254 -20.10 4.79 -7.29
N TYR A 255 -20.12 5.20 -8.56
CA TYR A 255 -18.97 5.08 -9.45
C TYR A 255 -19.00 6.16 -10.53
N LEU A 256 -17.83 6.45 -11.05
CA LEU A 256 -17.60 7.27 -12.24
C LEU A 256 -16.83 6.45 -13.26
N SER A 257 -17.24 6.53 -14.52
CA SER A 257 -16.54 5.91 -15.64
C SER A 257 -16.30 6.94 -16.72
N ALA A 258 -15.06 7.31 -16.91
CA ALA A 258 -14.62 8.31 -17.86
C ALA A 258 -14.25 7.66 -19.20
N THR A 259 -14.94 8.08 -20.26
CA THR A 259 -14.62 7.75 -21.64
C THR A 259 -14.63 9.07 -22.45
N ARG A 260 -15.30 9.13 -23.58
CA ARG A 260 -15.61 10.39 -24.28
C ARG A 260 -16.62 11.25 -23.49
N ILE A 261 -17.42 10.61 -22.65
CA ILE A 261 -18.35 11.22 -21.71
C ILE A 261 -18.08 10.71 -20.31
N LEU A 262 -18.47 11.45 -19.27
CA LEU A 262 -18.43 11.01 -17.89
C LEU A 262 -19.76 10.32 -17.55
N ASN A 263 -19.71 8.99 -17.37
CA ASN A 263 -20.83 8.22 -16.91
C ASN A 263 -20.88 8.23 -15.38
N ILE A 264 -22.04 8.53 -14.82
CA ILE A 264 -22.25 8.64 -13.38
C ILE A 264 -23.24 7.55 -12.97
N GLY A 265 -22.82 6.64 -12.11
CA GLY A 265 -23.69 5.61 -11.53
C GLY A 265 -24.06 5.96 -10.09
N THR A 266 -25.36 5.84 -9.77
CA THR A 266 -25.94 6.13 -8.44
C THR A 266 -26.61 4.91 -7.84
#